data_170020631fc0c30352a387465a8a0866
#
_entry.id   170020631fc0c30352a387465a8a0866
#
_cell.length_a   1.000
_cell.length_b   1.000
_cell.length_c   1.000
_cell.angle_alpha   90.00
_cell.angle_beta   90.00
_cell.angle_gamma   90.00
#
_symmetry.space_group_name_H-M   'P 1'
#
loop_
_entity.id
_entity.type
_entity.pdbx_description
1 polymer ?
#
loop_
_entity_poly.entity_id
_entity_poly.type
_entity_poly.pdbx_seq_one_letter_code
_entity_poly.pdbx_strand_id
1 'polypeptide(L)'
;MQRRPGLSLLFLVFSACNPLTDPGDQPPLLTALPRTLSGPELRIIDGANSFSFELLRQATKQLPADSNAFLSPLSASMALGMALNGANGETHGAMREALQLDGLSEEEINQGHRDLIALLGKLDSRTEMKIANSLWAHDELSVKPAFITAAQTFFDARVQTLDFGNPAAVSTINNWVSGKTNGRIPKLLDAISNEEILFLINAIYFKGKWRVQFDPKDTQDGPFQAADGRSRRAALMNQTDSLSYDETAEYQAVDLLYGNGAFAMTVLLPKVGVKPVDLLAGLSPTAWRELAGRFRTANVNLTLPRFKMDYSRRLNADLEALGMGIAFDDTLADFSRIADVSPARLYITRVDQKTFVEVNEEGTEAAAATAVGVGAVSAPEVVDMRVDRPFVFAIRERLSGTVLFMGLMNVVGN
;
A
#
# COMPACT_ATOMS: atom_id res chain seq x y z
N MET A 1 -13.24 75.88 42.84
CA MET A 1 -12.44 74.68 43.17
C MET A 1 -13.07 73.46 42.47
N GLN A 2 -12.62 73.16 41.29
CA GLN A 2 -13.09 72.00 40.51
C GLN A 2 -11.95 71.01 40.40
N ARG A 3 -12.15 69.78 40.93
CA ARG A 3 -11.23 68.69 40.80
C ARG A 3 -11.56 67.91 39.49
N ARG A 4 -10.59 67.74 38.60
CA ARG A 4 -10.65 66.86 37.42
C ARG A 4 -10.32 65.47 37.85
N PRO A 5 -11.02 64.43 37.35
CA PRO A 5 -10.61 63.03 37.52
C PRO A 5 -9.56 62.65 36.51
N GLY A 6 -8.50 61.93 36.95
CA GLY A 6 -7.46 61.38 36.12
C GLY A 6 -7.96 60.11 35.41
N LEU A 7 -7.70 60.06 34.12
CA LEU A 7 -7.99 58.91 33.24
C LEU A 7 -6.81 57.90 33.32
N SER A 8 -7.02 56.78 34.02
CA SER A 8 -6.06 55.70 34.04
C SER A 8 -6.23 54.85 32.76
N LEU A 9 -5.22 54.89 31.91
CA LEU A 9 -5.13 54.06 30.68
C LEU A 9 -4.68 52.66 31.09
N LEU A 10 -5.60 51.71 31.01
CA LEU A 10 -5.34 50.27 31.23
C LEU A 10 -4.75 49.68 29.95
N PHE A 11 -3.44 49.38 29.92
CA PHE A 11 -2.82 48.62 28.84
C PHE A 11 -3.22 47.17 28.99
N LEU A 12 -4.13 46.71 28.12
CA LEU A 12 -4.38 45.30 27.90
C LEU A 12 -3.23 44.71 27.02
N VAL A 13 -2.32 44.00 27.67
CA VAL A 13 -1.34 43.18 27.00
C VAL A 13 -2.07 41.92 26.48
N PHE A 14 -2.38 41.92 25.21
CA PHE A 14 -2.79 40.68 24.54
C PHE A 14 -1.56 39.76 24.45
N SER A 15 -1.45 38.82 25.38
CA SER A 15 -0.56 37.66 25.24
C SER A 15 -1.15 36.78 24.12
N ALA A 16 -0.58 36.88 22.94
CA ALA A 16 -0.84 35.91 21.89
C ALA A 16 -0.25 34.57 22.35
N CYS A 17 -1.09 33.73 22.96
CA CYS A 17 -0.76 32.31 23.09
C CYS A 17 -0.72 31.72 21.69
N ASN A 18 0.47 31.53 21.17
CA ASN A 18 0.66 30.54 20.11
C ASN A 18 0.16 29.17 20.66
N PRO A 19 -0.74 28.47 19.98
CA PRO A 19 -1.04 27.12 20.36
C PRO A 19 0.19 26.27 20.03
N LEU A 20 1.08 26.12 21.01
CA LEU A 20 2.02 25.00 21.03
C LEU A 20 1.15 23.75 21.02
N THR A 21 1.29 22.91 20.01
CA THR A 21 0.64 21.61 20.00
C THR A 21 1.06 20.87 21.25
N ASP A 22 0.08 20.57 22.07
CA ASP A 22 0.23 19.85 23.31
C ASP A 22 0.88 18.49 23.01
N PRO A 23 1.96 18.06 23.70
CA PRO A 23 2.48 16.68 23.61
C PRO A 23 1.43 15.61 23.89
N GLY A 24 0.28 16.00 24.46
CA GLY A 24 -0.89 15.15 24.71
C GLY A 24 -1.70 14.73 23.48
N ASP A 25 -1.43 15.23 22.28
CA ASP A 25 -2.25 14.91 21.09
C ASP A 25 -1.76 13.68 20.28
N GLN A 26 -0.66 13.03 20.67
CA GLN A 26 -0.27 11.75 20.09
C GLN A 26 -1.13 10.61 20.65
N PRO A 27 -1.79 9.80 19.80
CA PRO A 27 -2.54 8.65 20.28
C PRO A 27 -1.60 7.67 20.98
N PRO A 28 -2.09 6.92 21.98
CA PRO A 28 -1.30 5.85 22.58
C PRO A 28 -0.80 4.89 21.51
N LEU A 29 0.42 4.38 21.70
CA LEU A 29 1.01 3.39 20.78
C LEU A 29 0.18 2.11 20.84
N LEU A 30 -0.26 1.62 19.69
CA LEU A 30 -0.92 0.32 19.59
C LEU A 30 0.13 -0.78 19.77
N THR A 31 0.04 -1.53 20.87
CA THR A 31 0.99 -2.60 21.22
C THR A 31 0.46 -4.01 20.99
N ALA A 32 -0.84 -4.15 20.77
CA ALA A 32 -1.51 -5.42 20.45
C ALA A 32 -2.71 -5.18 19.54
N LEU A 33 -3.03 -6.16 18.71
CA LEU A 33 -4.28 -6.14 17.93
C LEU A 33 -5.49 -6.14 18.86
N PRO A 34 -6.63 -5.53 18.46
CA PRO A 34 -7.83 -5.47 19.28
C PRO A 34 -8.48 -6.85 19.52
N ARG A 35 -8.06 -7.86 18.75
CA ARG A 35 -8.45 -9.27 18.91
C ARG A 35 -7.34 -10.20 18.40
N THR A 36 -7.39 -11.44 18.82
CA THR A 36 -6.55 -12.49 18.25
C THR A 36 -7.01 -12.81 16.83
N LEU A 37 -6.05 -13.04 15.94
CA LEU A 37 -6.30 -13.53 14.59
C LEU A 37 -6.61 -15.02 14.62
N SER A 38 -7.57 -15.46 13.81
CA SER A 38 -7.87 -16.89 13.61
C SER A 38 -6.79 -17.60 12.79
N GLY A 39 -6.76 -18.91 12.84
CA GLY A 39 -5.84 -19.71 12.01
C GLY A 39 -5.98 -19.43 10.51
N PRO A 40 -7.20 -19.40 9.94
CA PRO A 40 -7.41 -18.99 8.56
C PRO A 40 -6.90 -17.58 8.23
N GLU A 41 -7.12 -16.58 9.10
CA GLU A 41 -6.59 -15.22 8.87
C GLU A 41 -5.07 -15.19 8.81
N LEU A 42 -4.39 -15.90 9.71
CA LEU A 42 -2.92 -16.00 9.69
C LEU A 42 -2.42 -16.64 8.39
N ARG A 43 -3.09 -17.68 7.89
CA ARG A 43 -2.73 -18.31 6.60
C ARG A 43 -3.00 -17.38 5.41
N ILE A 44 -4.09 -16.62 5.44
CA ILE A 44 -4.39 -15.61 4.41
C ILE A 44 -3.33 -14.50 4.41
N ILE A 45 -2.89 -14.03 5.58
CA ILE A 45 -1.82 -13.04 5.69
C ILE A 45 -0.50 -13.59 5.15
N ASP A 46 -0.13 -14.81 5.52
CA ASP A 46 1.08 -15.47 5.02
C ASP A 46 1.02 -15.68 3.51
N GLY A 47 -0.11 -16.14 2.99
CA GLY A 47 -0.36 -16.29 1.55
C GLY A 47 -0.27 -14.95 0.81
N ALA A 48 -0.95 -13.92 1.32
CA ALA A 48 -0.91 -12.58 0.75
C ALA A 48 0.50 -11.97 0.78
N ASN A 49 1.26 -12.19 1.85
CA ASN A 49 2.66 -11.74 1.92
C ASN A 49 3.54 -12.52 0.93
N SER A 50 3.39 -13.85 0.82
CA SER A 50 4.10 -14.66 -0.17
C SER A 50 3.81 -14.17 -1.59
N PHE A 51 2.53 -14.03 -1.92
CA PHE A 51 2.09 -13.47 -3.20
C PHE A 51 2.65 -12.06 -3.43
N SER A 52 2.76 -11.24 -2.38
CA SER A 52 3.32 -9.89 -2.45
C SER A 52 4.76 -9.89 -2.93
N PHE A 53 5.59 -10.74 -2.33
CA PHE A 53 7.00 -10.81 -2.68
C PHE A 53 7.20 -11.36 -4.09
N GLU A 54 6.44 -12.40 -4.47
CA GLU A 54 6.49 -12.97 -5.81
C GLU A 54 6.02 -11.98 -6.87
N LEU A 55 4.90 -11.28 -6.64
CA LEU A 55 4.36 -10.31 -7.58
C LEU A 55 5.34 -9.15 -7.80
N LEU A 56 5.96 -8.62 -6.74
CA LEU A 56 6.94 -7.56 -6.89
C LEU A 56 8.21 -8.06 -7.61
N ARG A 57 8.66 -9.29 -7.34
CA ARG A 57 9.76 -9.91 -8.09
C ARG A 57 9.46 -10.01 -9.59
N GLN A 58 8.26 -10.48 -9.95
CA GLN A 58 7.87 -10.52 -11.37
C GLN A 58 7.80 -9.13 -11.99
N ALA A 59 7.15 -8.19 -11.30
CA ALA A 59 6.99 -6.82 -11.79
C ALA A 59 8.34 -6.08 -11.98
N THR A 60 9.36 -6.45 -11.21
CA THR A 60 10.70 -5.81 -11.25
C THR A 60 11.70 -6.55 -12.10
N LYS A 61 11.41 -7.78 -12.56
CA LYS A 61 12.32 -8.65 -13.31
C LYS A 61 12.91 -8.02 -14.59
N GLN A 62 12.11 -7.21 -15.28
CA GLN A 62 12.50 -6.49 -16.49
C GLN A 62 12.30 -4.97 -16.33
N LEU A 63 12.28 -4.49 -15.08
CA LEU A 63 12.08 -3.08 -14.82
C LEU A 63 13.30 -2.27 -15.29
N PRO A 64 13.13 -1.25 -16.14
CA PRO A 64 14.22 -0.36 -16.50
C PRO A 64 14.85 0.31 -15.27
N ALA A 65 16.16 0.54 -15.31
CA ALA A 65 16.90 1.14 -14.20
C ALA A 65 16.49 2.58 -13.85
N ASP A 66 15.82 3.27 -14.79
CA ASP A 66 15.25 4.60 -14.62
C ASP A 66 13.76 4.59 -14.25
N SER A 67 13.24 3.44 -13.88
CA SER A 67 11.82 3.23 -13.55
C SER A 67 11.66 2.64 -12.15
N ASN A 68 10.56 3.00 -11.51
CA ASN A 68 10.15 2.50 -10.20
C ASN A 68 9.01 1.50 -10.33
N ALA A 69 8.81 0.67 -9.31
CA ALA A 69 7.63 -0.17 -9.18
C ALA A 69 6.95 0.08 -7.83
N PHE A 70 5.62 0.12 -7.83
CA PHE A 70 4.82 0.25 -6.61
C PHE A 70 3.50 -0.49 -6.75
N LEU A 71 3.33 -1.54 -6.00
CA LEU A 71 2.17 -2.42 -6.05
C LEU A 71 1.48 -2.49 -4.69
N SER A 72 0.21 -2.82 -4.71
CA SER A 72 -0.52 -3.29 -3.54
C SER A 72 -0.91 -4.75 -3.74
N PRO A 73 -0.04 -5.68 -3.36
CA PRO A 73 -0.32 -7.09 -3.57
C PRO A 73 -1.46 -7.61 -2.70
N LEU A 74 -1.63 -7.07 -1.48
CA LEU A 74 -2.80 -7.41 -0.65
C LEU A 74 -4.11 -7.12 -1.38
N SER A 75 -4.19 -5.94 -1.99
CA SER A 75 -5.39 -5.53 -2.72
C SER A 75 -5.60 -6.38 -3.98
N ALA A 76 -4.51 -6.72 -4.70
CA ALA A 76 -4.57 -7.66 -5.83
C ALA A 76 -5.03 -9.06 -5.38
N SER A 77 -4.47 -9.57 -4.28
CA SER A 77 -4.89 -10.85 -3.69
C SER A 77 -6.39 -10.86 -3.34
N MET A 78 -6.91 -9.75 -2.80
CA MET A 78 -8.34 -9.62 -2.50
C MET A 78 -9.21 -9.60 -3.77
N ALA A 79 -8.82 -8.88 -4.82
CA ALA A 79 -9.55 -8.86 -6.09
C ALA A 79 -9.56 -10.23 -6.77
N LEU A 80 -8.43 -10.93 -6.73
CA LEU A 80 -8.31 -12.29 -7.27
C LEU A 80 -9.04 -13.31 -6.40
N GLY A 81 -9.03 -13.15 -5.06
CA GLY A 81 -9.83 -13.95 -4.13
C GLY A 81 -11.34 -13.78 -4.36
N MET A 82 -11.79 -12.58 -4.72
CA MET A 82 -13.16 -12.37 -5.18
C MET A 82 -13.43 -13.15 -6.47
N ALA A 83 -12.56 -13.06 -7.49
CA ALA A 83 -12.72 -13.76 -8.76
C ALA A 83 -12.66 -15.29 -8.59
N LEU A 84 -11.91 -15.80 -7.61
CA LEU A 84 -11.83 -17.20 -7.25
C LEU A 84 -13.20 -17.81 -6.94
N ASN A 85 -14.12 -17.05 -6.33
CA ASN A 85 -15.51 -17.50 -6.10
C ASN A 85 -16.27 -17.77 -7.40
N GLY A 86 -15.82 -17.20 -8.50
CA GLY A 86 -16.38 -17.40 -9.84
C GLY A 86 -15.73 -18.51 -10.62
N ALA A 87 -14.53 -18.93 -10.21
CA ALA A 87 -13.75 -19.96 -10.87
C ALA A 87 -14.21 -21.38 -10.52
N ASN A 88 -13.98 -22.33 -11.44
CA ASN A 88 -14.30 -23.74 -11.25
C ASN A 88 -13.17 -24.65 -11.77
N GLY A 89 -13.18 -25.92 -11.37
CA GLY A 89 -12.24 -26.92 -11.87
C GLY A 89 -10.75 -26.54 -11.76
N GLU A 90 -10.01 -26.71 -12.84
CA GLU A 90 -8.57 -26.43 -12.90
C GLU A 90 -8.26 -24.93 -12.74
N THR A 91 -9.11 -24.04 -13.26
CA THR A 91 -8.96 -22.59 -13.07
C THR A 91 -8.99 -22.21 -11.60
N HIS A 92 -9.95 -22.76 -10.84
CA HIS A 92 -10.05 -22.54 -9.41
C HIS A 92 -8.81 -23.08 -8.67
N GLY A 93 -8.30 -24.26 -9.05
CA GLY A 93 -7.09 -24.85 -8.46
C GLY A 93 -5.84 -23.96 -8.69
N ALA A 94 -5.60 -23.55 -9.94
CA ALA A 94 -4.46 -22.71 -10.31
C ALA A 94 -4.49 -21.32 -9.59
N MET A 95 -5.68 -20.74 -9.49
CA MET A 95 -5.83 -19.47 -8.77
C MET A 95 -5.55 -19.63 -7.27
N ARG A 96 -6.01 -20.71 -6.64
CA ARG A 96 -5.73 -20.99 -5.21
C ARG A 96 -4.25 -21.17 -4.94
N GLU A 97 -3.57 -21.95 -5.78
CA GLU A 97 -2.13 -22.21 -5.67
C GLU A 97 -1.34 -20.89 -5.80
N ALA A 98 -1.61 -20.09 -6.83
CA ALA A 98 -0.93 -18.82 -7.05
C ALA A 98 -1.15 -17.83 -5.89
N LEU A 99 -2.34 -17.81 -5.28
CA LEU A 99 -2.67 -16.99 -4.13
C LEU A 99 -2.23 -17.59 -2.79
N GLN A 100 -1.63 -18.80 -2.81
CA GLN A 100 -1.18 -19.52 -1.60
C GLN A 100 -2.31 -19.77 -0.59
N LEU A 101 -3.50 -20.11 -1.10
CA LEU A 101 -4.71 -20.34 -0.30
C LEU A 101 -5.04 -21.85 -0.12
N ASP A 102 -4.10 -22.72 -0.42
CA ASP A 102 -4.29 -24.16 -0.29
C ASP A 102 -4.57 -24.60 1.12
N GLY A 103 -5.43 -25.61 1.27
CA GLY A 103 -5.85 -26.14 2.57
C GLY A 103 -6.84 -25.26 3.34
N LEU A 104 -7.33 -24.14 2.77
CA LEU A 104 -8.46 -23.38 3.29
C LEU A 104 -9.74 -23.75 2.52
N SER A 105 -10.88 -23.82 3.19
CA SER A 105 -12.19 -23.87 2.53
C SER A 105 -12.54 -22.53 1.88
N GLU A 106 -13.47 -22.50 0.92
CA GLU A 106 -13.96 -21.26 0.32
C GLU A 106 -14.55 -20.31 1.38
N GLU A 107 -15.23 -20.87 2.36
CA GLU A 107 -15.81 -20.09 3.47
C GLU A 107 -14.72 -19.44 4.33
N GLU A 108 -13.66 -20.17 4.69
CA GLU A 108 -12.52 -19.64 5.44
C GLU A 108 -11.80 -18.53 4.66
N ILE A 109 -11.63 -18.70 3.33
CA ILE A 109 -11.04 -17.68 2.46
C ILE A 109 -11.90 -16.42 2.46
N ASN A 110 -13.19 -16.55 2.24
CA ASN A 110 -14.12 -15.45 2.15
C ASN A 110 -14.26 -14.70 3.49
N GLN A 111 -14.49 -15.43 4.57
CA GLN A 111 -14.60 -14.82 5.90
C GLN A 111 -13.30 -14.17 6.34
N GLY A 112 -12.17 -14.82 6.10
CA GLY A 112 -10.87 -14.28 6.47
C GLY A 112 -10.53 -12.98 5.73
N HIS A 113 -10.82 -12.87 4.43
CA HIS A 113 -10.66 -11.60 3.70
C HIS A 113 -11.57 -10.50 4.26
N ARG A 114 -12.85 -10.79 4.48
CA ARG A 114 -13.79 -9.84 5.07
C ARG A 114 -13.31 -9.33 6.43
N ASP A 115 -12.89 -10.27 7.29
CA ASP A 115 -12.51 -9.96 8.66
C ASP A 115 -11.17 -9.20 8.70
N LEU A 116 -10.25 -9.49 7.76
CA LEU A 116 -9.01 -8.75 7.58
C LEU A 116 -9.26 -7.32 7.07
N ILE A 117 -10.12 -7.14 6.07
CA ILE A 117 -10.54 -5.80 5.59
C ILE A 117 -11.13 -4.98 6.74
N ALA A 118 -12.05 -5.59 7.50
CA ALA A 118 -12.71 -4.94 8.62
C ALA A 118 -11.73 -4.59 9.76
N LEU A 119 -10.74 -5.43 10.03
CA LEU A 119 -9.69 -5.19 11.02
C LEU A 119 -8.83 -4.01 10.59
N LEU A 120 -8.20 -4.11 9.42
CA LEU A 120 -7.26 -3.10 8.92
C LEU A 120 -7.89 -1.70 8.83
N GLY A 121 -9.15 -1.62 8.41
CA GLY A 121 -9.87 -0.34 8.30
C GLY A 121 -10.20 0.34 9.64
N LYS A 122 -10.01 -0.33 10.78
CA LYS A 122 -10.39 0.18 12.11
C LYS A 122 -9.21 0.34 13.08
N LEU A 123 -8.01 -0.06 12.69
CA LEU A 123 -6.85 -0.06 13.60
C LEU A 123 -6.38 1.33 14.00
N ASP A 124 -6.51 2.31 13.11
CA ASP A 124 -6.08 3.68 13.37
C ASP A 124 -7.02 4.68 12.70
N SER A 125 -7.66 5.53 13.48
CA SER A 125 -8.56 6.58 12.99
C SER A 125 -7.84 7.73 12.29
N ARG A 126 -6.51 7.84 12.43
CA ARG A 126 -5.66 8.86 11.79
C ARG A 126 -5.05 8.37 10.48
N THR A 127 -5.27 7.10 10.16
CA THR A 127 -4.83 6.48 8.92
C THR A 127 -6.05 6.13 8.07
N GLU A 128 -6.07 6.58 6.84
CA GLU A 128 -7.13 6.27 5.89
C GLU A 128 -6.62 5.24 4.89
N MET A 129 -7.23 4.07 4.91
CA MET A 129 -7.00 3.01 3.94
C MET A 129 -8.31 2.69 3.23
N LYS A 130 -8.31 2.76 1.91
CA LYS A 130 -9.45 2.39 1.07
C LYS A 130 -9.01 1.35 0.05
N ILE A 131 -9.66 0.21 0.08
CA ILE A 131 -9.51 -0.85 -0.91
C ILE A 131 -10.78 -0.83 -1.76
N ALA A 132 -10.60 -0.80 -3.08
CA ALA A 132 -11.70 -0.78 -4.03
C ALA A 132 -11.53 -1.92 -5.03
N ASN A 133 -12.29 -2.98 -4.83
CA ASN A 133 -12.34 -4.12 -5.72
C ASN A 133 -13.56 -4.02 -6.63
N SER A 134 -13.39 -4.32 -7.90
CA SER A 134 -14.53 -4.41 -8.82
C SER A 134 -14.29 -5.43 -9.93
N LEU A 135 -15.41 -5.99 -10.36
CA LEU A 135 -15.51 -6.83 -11.54
C LEU A 135 -16.47 -6.13 -12.51
N TRP A 136 -15.98 -5.92 -13.72
CA TRP A 136 -16.75 -5.33 -14.81
C TRP A 136 -16.93 -6.37 -15.88
N ALA A 137 -18.17 -6.60 -16.28
CA ALA A 137 -18.55 -7.58 -17.27
C ALA A 137 -19.30 -6.91 -18.41
N HIS A 138 -19.19 -7.47 -19.62
CA HIS A 138 -20.01 -7.07 -20.75
C HIS A 138 -21.49 -7.25 -20.41
N ASP A 139 -22.37 -6.36 -20.86
CA ASP A 139 -23.80 -6.38 -20.51
C ASP A 139 -24.58 -7.56 -21.11
N GLU A 140 -24.02 -8.24 -22.10
CA GLU A 140 -24.55 -9.52 -22.58
C GLU A 140 -24.41 -10.67 -21.55
N LEU A 141 -23.56 -10.49 -20.51
CA LEU A 141 -23.35 -11.50 -19.48
C LEU A 141 -24.42 -11.39 -18.38
N SER A 142 -25.14 -12.49 -18.15
CA SER A 142 -26.01 -12.63 -17.00
C SER A 142 -25.21 -13.13 -15.79
N VAL A 143 -24.67 -12.18 -15.00
CA VAL A 143 -23.89 -12.53 -13.81
C VAL A 143 -24.76 -13.16 -12.74
N LYS A 144 -24.34 -14.30 -12.21
CA LYS A 144 -25.09 -15.10 -11.23
C LYS A 144 -25.25 -14.36 -9.90
N PRO A 145 -26.45 -14.31 -9.32
CA PRO A 145 -26.70 -13.62 -8.05
C PRO A 145 -25.82 -14.13 -6.90
N ALA A 146 -25.50 -15.41 -6.86
CA ALA A 146 -24.67 -16.01 -5.82
C ALA A 146 -23.25 -15.40 -5.86
N PHE A 147 -22.65 -15.21 -7.05
CA PHE A 147 -21.35 -14.57 -7.21
C PHE A 147 -21.40 -13.09 -6.78
N ILE A 148 -22.42 -12.35 -7.22
CA ILE A 148 -22.61 -10.94 -6.82
C ILE A 148 -22.68 -10.83 -5.30
N THR A 149 -23.47 -11.69 -4.65
CA THR A 149 -23.62 -11.70 -3.19
C THR A 149 -22.29 -11.98 -2.49
N ALA A 150 -21.52 -12.99 -2.95
CA ALA A 150 -20.21 -13.31 -2.38
C ALA A 150 -19.22 -12.14 -2.53
N ALA A 151 -19.12 -11.55 -3.72
CA ALA A 151 -18.26 -10.42 -4.00
C ALA A 151 -18.56 -9.20 -3.10
N GLN A 152 -19.83 -8.88 -2.95
CA GLN A 152 -20.28 -7.75 -2.11
C GLN A 152 -20.09 -8.04 -0.61
N THR A 153 -20.44 -9.26 -0.15
CA THR A 153 -20.45 -9.60 1.27
C THR A 153 -19.03 -9.72 1.85
N PHE A 154 -18.10 -10.31 1.09
CA PHE A 154 -16.80 -10.70 1.61
C PHE A 154 -15.67 -9.78 1.16
N PHE A 155 -15.82 -9.05 0.04
CA PHE A 155 -14.75 -8.25 -0.55
C PHE A 155 -15.10 -6.76 -0.70
N ASP A 156 -16.28 -6.32 -0.26
CA ASP A 156 -16.82 -4.96 -0.47
C ASP A 156 -16.70 -4.53 -1.95
N ALA A 157 -16.90 -5.49 -2.85
CA ALA A 157 -16.60 -5.29 -4.25
C ALA A 157 -17.82 -4.82 -5.04
N ARG A 158 -17.56 -4.03 -6.08
CA ARG A 158 -18.57 -3.71 -7.10
C ARG A 158 -18.55 -4.77 -8.20
N VAL A 159 -19.70 -5.35 -8.48
CA VAL A 159 -19.93 -6.18 -9.67
C VAL A 159 -20.94 -5.45 -10.54
N GLN A 160 -20.58 -5.14 -11.76
CA GLN A 160 -21.46 -4.41 -12.69
C GLN A 160 -21.22 -4.83 -14.13
N THR A 161 -22.33 -4.94 -14.90
CA THR A 161 -22.29 -5.08 -16.35
C THR A 161 -22.39 -3.71 -17.01
N LEU A 162 -21.69 -3.54 -18.13
CA LEU A 162 -21.68 -2.34 -18.95
C LEU A 162 -21.61 -2.73 -20.44
N ASP A 163 -22.25 -1.95 -21.29
CA ASP A 163 -21.99 -1.96 -22.73
C ASP A 163 -20.58 -1.41 -22.99
N PHE A 164 -19.63 -2.29 -23.26
CA PHE A 164 -18.24 -1.89 -23.51
C PHE A 164 -18.04 -1.19 -24.84
N GLY A 165 -18.99 -1.30 -25.79
CA GLY A 165 -19.03 -0.50 -27.00
C GLY A 165 -19.43 0.95 -26.75
N ASN A 166 -20.03 1.27 -25.60
CA ASN A 166 -20.43 2.61 -25.25
C ASN A 166 -19.25 3.39 -24.63
N PRO A 167 -18.83 4.53 -25.22
CA PRO A 167 -17.76 5.36 -24.66
C PRO A 167 -17.98 5.79 -23.19
N ALA A 168 -19.23 5.81 -22.72
CA ALA A 168 -19.54 6.12 -21.33
C ALA A 168 -19.07 5.04 -20.33
N ALA A 169 -18.79 3.81 -20.77
CA ALA A 169 -18.29 2.74 -19.92
C ALA A 169 -16.95 3.13 -19.28
N VAL A 170 -16.01 3.66 -20.06
CA VAL A 170 -14.70 4.14 -19.56
C VAL A 170 -14.87 5.21 -18.49
N SER A 171 -15.73 6.21 -18.73
CA SER A 171 -15.96 7.28 -17.76
C SER A 171 -16.67 6.78 -16.50
N THR A 172 -17.58 5.83 -16.62
CA THR A 172 -18.27 5.19 -15.48
C THR A 172 -17.27 4.51 -14.56
N ILE A 173 -16.33 3.75 -15.12
CA ILE A 173 -15.29 3.04 -14.36
C ILE A 173 -14.31 4.04 -13.74
N ASN A 174 -13.80 4.99 -14.52
CA ASN A 174 -12.86 6.00 -14.01
C ASN A 174 -13.48 6.84 -12.88
N ASN A 175 -14.73 7.25 -13.00
CA ASN A 175 -15.44 7.99 -11.95
C ASN A 175 -15.61 7.15 -10.68
N TRP A 176 -15.87 5.84 -10.82
CA TRP A 176 -15.96 4.95 -9.68
C TRP A 176 -14.60 4.82 -8.96
N VAL A 177 -13.51 4.60 -9.71
CA VAL A 177 -12.14 4.54 -9.16
C VAL A 177 -11.80 5.85 -8.46
N SER A 178 -12.04 7.00 -9.11
CA SER A 178 -11.81 8.33 -8.55
C SER A 178 -12.56 8.54 -7.23
N GLY A 179 -13.84 8.18 -7.18
CA GLY A 179 -14.65 8.27 -5.97
C GLY A 179 -14.14 7.37 -4.83
N LYS A 180 -13.68 6.17 -5.15
CA LYS A 180 -13.12 5.24 -4.15
C LYS A 180 -11.73 5.64 -3.67
N THR A 181 -10.99 6.46 -4.41
CA THR A 181 -9.62 6.88 -4.09
C THR A 181 -9.51 8.38 -3.76
N ASN A 182 -10.60 9.01 -3.31
CA ASN A 182 -10.65 10.45 -2.96
C ASN A 182 -10.11 11.37 -4.09
N GLY A 183 -10.33 11.00 -5.36
CA GLY A 183 -9.85 11.76 -6.52
C GLY A 183 -8.35 11.58 -6.82
N ARG A 184 -7.62 10.78 -6.04
CA ARG A 184 -6.17 10.59 -6.25
C ARG A 184 -5.84 9.74 -7.47
N ILE A 185 -6.76 8.87 -7.86
CA ILE A 185 -6.70 8.12 -9.11
C ILE A 185 -7.85 8.59 -9.99
N PRO A 186 -7.72 9.74 -10.69
CA PRO A 186 -8.81 10.29 -11.48
C PRO A 186 -9.05 9.50 -12.77
N LYS A 187 -8.04 8.75 -13.23
CA LYS A 187 -8.08 7.98 -14.47
C LYS A 187 -7.26 6.70 -14.33
N LEU A 188 -7.91 5.57 -14.60
CA LEU A 188 -7.27 4.26 -14.65
C LEU A 188 -7.29 3.70 -16.07
N LEU A 189 -8.41 3.85 -16.78
CA LEU A 189 -8.60 3.34 -18.12
C LEU A 189 -8.58 4.47 -19.17
N ASP A 190 -7.90 4.22 -20.29
CA ASP A 190 -7.95 5.07 -21.49
C ASP A 190 -9.05 4.61 -22.43
N ALA A 191 -9.20 3.30 -22.60
CA ALA A 191 -10.18 2.68 -23.48
C ALA A 191 -10.54 1.27 -22.98
N ILE A 192 -11.69 0.79 -23.44
CA ILE A 192 -12.12 -0.61 -23.33
C ILE A 192 -12.23 -1.13 -24.74
N SER A 193 -11.68 -2.33 -25.01
CA SER A 193 -11.83 -3.02 -26.29
C SER A 193 -13.19 -3.71 -26.34
N ASN A 194 -13.80 -3.78 -27.53
CA ASN A 194 -15.02 -4.55 -27.75
C ASN A 194 -14.82 -6.08 -27.58
N GLU A 195 -13.57 -6.52 -27.53
CA GLU A 195 -13.22 -7.93 -27.28
C GLU A 195 -13.13 -8.24 -25.78
N GLU A 196 -13.14 -7.22 -24.91
CA GLU A 196 -13.12 -7.44 -23.46
C GLU A 196 -14.49 -7.92 -22.99
N ILE A 197 -14.48 -9.02 -22.22
CA ILE A 197 -15.69 -9.67 -21.74
C ILE A 197 -15.83 -9.49 -20.23
N LEU A 198 -14.72 -9.67 -19.52
CA LEU A 198 -14.65 -9.62 -18.06
C LEU A 198 -13.30 -9.10 -17.62
N PHE A 199 -13.28 -8.07 -16.79
CA PHE A 199 -12.04 -7.58 -16.22
C PHE A 199 -12.17 -7.11 -14.77
N LEU A 200 -11.05 -7.21 -14.07
CA LEU A 200 -10.90 -6.83 -12.68
C LEU A 200 -10.19 -5.49 -12.59
N ILE A 201 -10.73 -4.61 -11.77
CA ILE A 201 -10.06 -3.39 -11.37
C ILE A 201 -9.86 -3.39 -9.88
N ASN A 202 -8.61 -3.14 -9.52
CA ASN A 202 -8.19 -2.97 -8.17
C ASN A 202 -7.55 -1.59 -7.99
N ALA A 203 -8.11 -0.80 -7.11
CA ALA A 203 -7.58 0.50 -6.73
C ALA A 203 -7.44 0.58 -5.22
N ILE A 204 -6.31 1.06 -4.75
CA ILE A 204 -6.06 1.20 -3.33
C ILE A 204 -5.44 2.55 -3.04
N TYR A 205 -5.87 3.11 -1.93
CA TYR A 205 -5.43 4.38 -1.41
C TYR A 205 -5.03 4.24 0.05
N PHE A 206 -3.89 4.82 0.41
CA PHE A 206 -3.41 4.90 1.77
C PHE A 206 -2.97 6.32 2.08
N LYS A 207 -3.41 6.82 3.23
CA LYS A 207 -3.01 8.09 3.79
C LYS A 207 -2.74 7.93 5.27
N GLY A 208 -1.56 8.32 5.72
CA GLY A 208 -1.18 8.26 7.13
C GLY A 208 -0.19 9.37 7.46
N LYS A 209 -0.39 10.06 8.58
CA LYS A 209 0.61 10.99 9.13
C LYS A 209 1.66 10.21 9.87
N TRP A 210 2.94 10.60 9.71
CA TRP A 210 3.99 10.04 10.56
C TRP A 210 3.64 10.26 12.03
N ARG A 211 3.97 9.29 12.85
CA ARG A 211 3.87 9.44 14.30
C ARG A 211 4.84 10.51 14.81
N VAL A 212 6.05 10.52 14.26
CA VAL A 212 7.04 11.59 14.40
C VAL A 212 7.30 12.16 13.02
N GLN A 213 6.96 13.41 12.82
CA GLN A 213 7.06 14.09 11.53
C GLN A 213 8.48 14.67 11.35
N PHE A 214 8.92 14.75 10.10
CA PHE A 214 10.13 15.50 9.77
C PHE A 214 9.86 17.01 9.85
N ASP A 215 10.87 17.80 10.29
CA ASP A 215 10.77 19.26 10.17
C ASP A 215 11.08 19.68 8.72
N PRO A 216 10.17 20.38 8.04
CA PRO A 216 10.42 20.88 6.69
C PRO A 216 11.67 21.75 6.55
N LYS A 217 12.11 22.39 7.66
CA LYS A 217 13.31 23.23 7.68
C LYS A 217 14.60 22.40 7.55
N ASP A 218 14.53 21.11 7.97
CA ASP A 218 15.66 20.20 7.91
C ASP A 218 15.71 19.43 6.58
N THR A 219 14.74 19.66 5.69
CA THR A 219 14.75 19.12 4.34
C THR A 219 15.72 19.90 3.46
N GLN A 220 16.67 19.22 2.86
CA GLN A 220 17.69 19.82 2.02
C GLN A 220 17.77 19.09 0.67
N ASP A 221 18.02 19.85 -0.39
CA ASP A 221 18.30 19.25 -1.68
C ASP A 221 19.69 18.58 -1.68
N GLY A 222 19.73 17.34 -2.11
CA GLY A 222 20.93 16.54 -2.16
C GLY A 222 20.94 15.54 -3.31
N PRO A 223 22.08 14.87 -3.55
CA PRO A 223 22.21 13.87 -4.59
C PRO A 223 21.54 12.56 -4.19
N PHE A 224 20.79 11.97 -5.12
CA PHE A 224 20.32 10.59 -5.09
C PHE A 224 20.99 9.83 -6.23
N GLN A 225 21.71 8.76 -5.94
CA GLN A 225 22.38 7.91 -6.91
C GLN A 225 21.39 6.91 -7.48
N ALA A 226 20.83 7.19 -8.66
CA ALA A 226 19.83 6.34 -9.27
C ALA A 226 20.43 5.02 -9.80
N ALA A 227 19.56 4.00 -10.00
CA ALA A 227 19.99 2.69 -10.51
C ALA A 227 20.56 2.74 -11.94
N ASP A 228 20.24 3.78 -12.71
CA ASP A 228 20.80 4.04 -14.04
C ASP A 228 22.23 4.63 -14.00
N GLY A 229 22.82 4.78 -12.81
CA GLY A 229 24.14 5.34 -12.57
C GLY A 229 24.21 6.87 -12.58
N ARG A 230 23.09 7.57 -12.77
CA ARG A 230 23.04 9.03 -12.76
C ARG A 230 22.76 9.56 -11.37
N SER A 231 23.42 10.64 -11.00
CA SER A 231 23.08 11.40 -9.81
C SER A 231 21.93 12.35 -10.13
N ARG A 232 20.86 12.29 -9.34
CA ARG A 232 19.67 13.16 -9.48
C ARG A 232 19.53 14.02 -8.23
N ARG A 233 18.98 15.21 -8.37
CA ARG A 233 18.67 16.08 -7.23
C ARG A 233 17.36 15.60 -6.59
N ALA A 234 17.37 15.41 -5.29
CA ALA A 234 16.21 15.03 -4.50
C ALA A 234 16.06 15.92 -3.26
N ALA A 235 14.84 16.20 -2.85
CA ALA A 235 14.57 16.82 -1.55
C ALA A 235 14.73 15.72 -0.48
N LEU A 236 15.77 15.83 0.33
CA LEU A 236 16.12 14.87 1.37
C LEU A 236 15.62 15.39 2.72
N MET A 237 14.63 14.72 3.29
CA MET A 237 14.11 14.96 4.63
C MET A 237 15.09 14.40 5.66
N ASN A 238 15.35 15.11 6.74
CA ASN A 238 16.29 14.69 7.77
C ASN A 238 15.64 14.74 9.15
N GLN A 239 15.91 13.72 9.96
CA GLN A 239 15.56 13.72 11.39
C GLN A 239 16.52 12.82 12.16
N THR A 240 16.73 13.14 13.43
CA THR A 240 17.39 12.24 14.37
C THR A 240 16.39 11.88 15.45
N ASP A 241 16.04 10.60 15.54
CA ASP A 241 15.01 10.14 16.50
C ASP A 241 15.27 8.69 16.92
N SER A 242 14.54 8.28 17.95
CA SER A 242 14.50 6.92 18.47
C SER A 242 13.59 6.07 17.60
N LEU A 243 14.15 5.38 16.59
CA LEU A 243 13.43 4.61 15.60
C LEU A 243 13.62 3.09 15.80
N SER A 244 12.69 2.31 15.27
CA SER A 244 12.85 0.87 15.10
C SER A 244 13.83 0.62 13.96
N TYR A 245 14.98 0.02 14.26
CA TYR A 245 16.11 -0.18 13.36
C TYR A 245 16.63 -1.61 13.39
N ASP A 246 17.02 -2.13 12.23
CA ASP A 246 17.75 -3.38 12.05
C ASP A 246 18.87 -3.21 11.01
N GLU A 247 19.95 -3.95 11.15
CA GLU A 247 21.08 -3.90 10.24
C GLU A 247 21.70 -5.28 10.09
N THR A 248 22.01 -5.63 8.85
CA THR A 248 22.75 -6.83 8.47
C THR A 248 23.96 -6.49 7.59
N ALA A 249 24.68 -7.49 7.13
CA ALA A 249 25.73 -7.30 6.13
C ALA A 249 25.20 -6.81 4.78
N GLU A 250 23.88 -7.02 4.49
CA GLU A 250 23.26 -6.76 3.21
C GLU A 250 22.45 -5.46 3.16
N TYR A 251 21.87 -5.03 4.28
CA TYR A 251 21.01 -3.86 4.33
C TYR A 251 21.00 -3.15 5.69
N GLN A 252 20.47 -1.93 5.69
CA GLN A 252 19.92 -1.22 6.83
C GLN A 252 18.39 -1.17 6.68
N ALA A 253 17.67 -1.32 7.78
CA ALA A 253 16.21 -1.25 7.81
C ALA A 253 15.70 -0.30 8.88
N VAL A 254 14.66 0.46 8.59
CA VAL A 254 13.98 1.33 9.54
C VAL A 254 12.47 1.24 9.39
N ASP A 255 11.73 1.27 10.50
CA ASP A 255 10.28 1.45 10.52
C ASP A 255 9.94 2.90 10.89
N LEU A 256 9.19 3.56 10.03
CA LEU A 256 8.56 4.85 10.26
C LEU A 256 7.08 4.62 10.58
N LEU A 257 6.70 4.89 11.82
CA LEU A 257 5.34 4.62 12.29
C LEU A 257 4.37 5.69 11.82
N TYR A 258 3.15 5.27 11.46
CA TYR A 258 2.01 6.15 11.21
C TYR A 258 1.12 6.23 12.44
N GLY A 259 0.53 7.39 12.69
CA GLY A 259 -0.54 7.63 13.65
C GLY A 259 -0.32 6.98 15.02
N ASN A 260 -1.15 6.00 15.37
CA ASN A 260 -1.05 5.24 16.61
C ASN A 260 -0.04 4.07 16.55
N GLY A 261 0.71 3.92 15.45
CA GLY A 261 1.69 2.86 15.24
C GLY A 261 1.11 1.51 14.82
N ALA A 262 -0.16 1.44 14.42
CA ALA A 262 -0.72 0.24 13.79
C ALA A 262 -0.05 -0.04 12.45
N PHE A 263 0.22 1.01 11.70
CA PHE A 263 0.89 0.92 10.40
C PHE A 263 2.29 1.51 10.46
N ALA A 264 3.16 0.99 9.60
CA ALA A 264 4.52 1.49 9.43
C ALA A 264 4.93 1.46 7.95
N MET A 265 5.81 2.40 7.56
CA MET A 265 6.63 2.24 6.38
C MET A 265 7.96 1.61 6.80
N THR A 266 8.22 0.41 6.32
CA THR A 266 9.51 -0.26 6.45
C THR A 266 10.36 0.11 5.24
N VAL A 267 11.52 0.72 5.45
CA VAL A 267 12.50 1.03 4.41
C VAL A 267 13.65 0.06 4.52
N LEU A 268 13.99 -0.63 3.43
CA LEU A 268 15.14 -1.52 3.31
C LEU A 268 16.16 -0.88 2.36
N LEU A 269 17.25 -0.39 2.91
CA LEU A 269 18.33 0.24 2.16
C LEU A 269 19.46 -0.77 1.95
N PRO A 270 19.69 -1.28 0.73
CA PRO A 270 20.81 -2.17 0.46
C PRO A 270 22.15 -1.53 0.84
N LYS A 271 23.08 -2.31 1.36
CA LYS A 271 24.47 -1.87 1.53
C LYS A 271 25.11 -1.60 0.18
N VAL A 272 26.15 -0.77 0.16
CA VAL A 272 26.89 -0.46 -1.06
C VAL A 272 27.39 -1.77 -1.69
N GLY A 273 27.08 -1.96 -2.98
CA GLY A 273 27.41 -3.18 -3.73
C GLY A 273 26.31 -4.26 -3.74
N VAL A 274 25.27 -4.14 -2.90
CA VAL A 274 24.09 -5.03 -2.92
C VAL A 274 23.01 -4.37 -3.78
N LYS A 275 22.38 -5.13 -4.67
CA LYS A 275 21.29 -4.63 -5.50
C LYS A 275 19.96 -4.78 -4.76
N PRO A 276 19.01 -3.83 -4.89
CA PRO A 276 17.69 -3.96 -4.29
C PRO A 276 16.95 -5.23 -4.71
N VAL A 277 17.13 -5.69 -5.95
CA VAL A 277 16.51 -6.92 -6.46
C VAL A 277 17.03 -8.18 -5.76
N ASP A 278 18.27 -8.17 -5.27
CA ASP A 278 18.84 -9.28 -4.50
C ASP A 278 18.17 -9.38 -3.12
N LEU A 279 17.85 -8.24 -2.49
CA LEU A 279 17.05 -8.21 -1.25
C LEU A 279 15.63 -8.75 -1.50
N LEU A 280 15.00 -8.35 -2.62
CA LEU A 280 13.67 -8.87 -2.99
C LEU A 280 13.70 -10.39 -3.20
N ALA A 281 14.76 -10.94 -3.76
CA ALA A 281 14.92 -12.37 -3.96
C ALA A 281 14.95 -13.15 -2.63
N GLY A 282 15.49 -12.55 -1.57
CA GLY A 282 15.55 -13.13 -0.23
C GLY A 282 14.27 -13.00 0.60
N LEU A 283 13.30 -12.18 0.17
CA LEU A 283 12.05 -11.98 0.94
C LEU A 283 11.15 -13.22 0.85
N SER A 284 10.66 -13.65 1.98
CA SER A 284 9.63 -14.68 2.17
C SER A 284 8.80 -14.30 3.40
N PRO A 285 7.63 -14.90 3.64
CA PRO A 285 6.87 -14.65 4.87
C PRO A 285 7.69 -14.90 6.14
N THR A 286 8.57 -15.90 6.13
CA THR A 286 9.48 -16.19 7.25
C THR A 286 10.54 -15.10 7.41
N ALA A 287 11.28 -14.76 6.34
CA ALA A 287 12.29 -13.72 6.38
C ALA A 287 11.70 -12.34 6.78
N TRP A 288 10.46 -12.07 6.34
CA TRP A 288 9.73 -10.86 6.71
C TRP A 288 9.38 -10.81 8.20
N ARG A 289 8.89 -11.92 8.77
CA ARG A 289 8.64 -12.03 10.23
C ARG A 289 9.92 -11.93 11.03
N GLU A 290 11.00 -12.55 10.57
CA GLU A 290 12.32 -12.45 11.21
C GLU A 290 12.84 -11.01 11.21
N LEU A 291 12.74 -10.30 10.08
CA LEU A 291 13.06 -8.88 10.01
C LEU A 291 12.25 -8.08 11.04
N ALA A 292 10.91 -8.27 11.06
CA ALA A 292 10.04 -7.58 12.00
C ALA A 292 10.40 -7.88 13.47
N GLY A 293 10.88 -9.10 13.77
CA GLY A 293 11.32 -9.52 15.10
C GLY A 293 12.71 -9.03 15.51
N ARG A 294 13.57 -8.63 14.55
CA ARG A 294 14.91 -8.11 14.82
C ARG A 294 14.96 -6.61 15.08
N PHE A 295 13.92 -5.87 14.73
CA PHE A 295 13.88 -4.43 14.99
C PHE A 295 14.13 -4.14 16.48
N ARG A 296 15.10 -3.27 16.74
CA ARG A 296 15.40 -2.71 18.06
C ARG A 296 15.32 -1.19 18.01
N THR A 297 15.03 -0.60 19.13
CA THR A 297 15.07 0.86 19.27
C THR A 297 16.52 1.34 19.17
N ALA A 298 16.81 2.25 18.27
CA ALA A 298 18.11 2.88 18.09
C ALA A 298 17.93 4.39 17.84
N ASN A 299 18.93 5.18 18.24
CA ASN A 299 18.98 6.60 17.87
C ASN A 299 19.51 6.69 16.44
N VAL A 300 18.64 7.02 15.49
CA VAL A 300 18.94 7.00 14.05
C VAL A 300 18.91 8.40 13.49
N ASN A 301 20.03 8.82 12.89
CA ASN A 301 20.10 9.99 12.02
C ASN A 301 19.66 9.56 10.62
N LEU A 302 18.36 9.76 10.32
CA LEU A 302 17.74 9.30 9.09
C LEU A 302 17.67 10.43 8.05
N THR A 303 18.17 10.13 6.86
CA THR A 303 17.91 10.92 5.65
C THR A 303 17.03 10.11 4.72
N LEU A 304 15.85 10.62 4.36
CA LEU A 304 14.89 9.95 3.46
C LEU A 304 14.44 10.92 2.35
N PRO A 305 14.47 10.55 1.07
CA PRO A 305 13.97 11.44 0.03
C PRO A 305 12.45 11.61 0.11
N ARG A 306 11.96 12.82 -0.23
CA ARG A 306 10.57 12.97 -0.66
C ARG A 306 10.38 12.24 -1.98
N PHE A 307 9.24 11.57 -2.13
CA PHE A 307 8.90 10.96 -3.41
C PHE A 307 7.40 10.87 -3.61
N LYS A 308 7.02 10.80 -4.87
CA LYS A 308 5.65 10.58 -5.31
C LYS A 308 5.66 9.58 -6.44
N MET A 309 4.76 8.61 -6.38
CA MET A 309 4.55 7.65 -7.46
C MET A 309 3.08 7.53 -7.79
N ASP A 310 2.79 7.62 -9.08
CA ASP A 310 1.54 7.20 -9.71
C ASP A 310 1.90 6.01 -10.59
N TYR A 311 1.56 4.80 -10.15
CA TYR A 311 1.99 3.57 -10.80
C TYR A 311 0.77 2.80 -11.31
N SER A 312 0.83 2.40 -12.57
CA SER A 312 -0.21 1.61 -13.23
C SER A 312 0.43 0.39 -13.87
N ARG A 313 -0.19 -0.77 -13.67
CA ARG A 313 0.29 -2.03 -14.24
C ARG A 313 -0.87 -2.94 -14.60
N ARG A 314 -0.80 -3.51 -15.82
CA ARG A 314 -1.59 -4.69 -16.18
C ARG A 314 -0.86 -5.91 -15.65
N LEU A 315 -1.53 -6.68 -14.80
CA LEU A 315 -0.92 -7.79 -14.06
C LEU A 315 -0.99 -9.14 -14.79
N ASN A 316 -1.66 -9.23 -15.95
CA ASN A 316 -1.86 -10.52 -16.64
C ASN A 316 -0.57 -11.33 -16.75
N ALA A 317 0.47 -10.77 -17.39
CA ALA A 317 1.75 -11.48 -17.58
C ALA A 317 2.44 -11.87 -16.27
N ASP A 318 2.33 -11.03 -15.22
CA ASP A 318 2.87 -11.35 -13.91
C ASP A 318 2.12 -12.51 -13.27
N LEU A 319 0.78 -12.52 -13.37
CA LEU A 319 -0.08 -13.56 -12.83
C LEU A 319 0.05 -14.88 -13.60
N GLU A 320 0.22 -14.83 -14.92
CA GLU A 320 0.55 -16.00 -15.74
C GLU A 320 1.87 -16.62 -15.29
N ALA A 321 2.90 -15.81 -15.06
CA ALA A 321 4.20 -16.26 -14.55
C ALA A 321 4.12 -16.83 -13.13
N LEU A 322 3.09 -16.47 -12.36
CA LEU A 322 2.80 -17.03 -11.03
C LEU A 322 1.90 -18.28 -11.07
N GLY A 323 1.58 -18.81 -12.27
CA GLY A 323 0.81 -20.04 -12.43
C GLY A 323 -0.67 -19.84 -12.73
N MET A 324 -1.16 -18.60 -12.87
CA MET A 324 -2.58 -18.33 -13.16
C MET A 324 -2.91 -18.30 -14.66
N GLY A 325 -2.04 -18.80 -15.55
CA GLY A 325 -2.22 -18.70 -17.00
C GLY A 325 -3.58 -19.22 -17.49
N ILE A 326 -4.06 -20.31 -16.93
CA ILE A 326 -5.37 -20.88 -17.29
C ILE A 326 -6.53 -19.90 -17.09
N ALA A 327 -6.45 -18.97 -16.13
CA ALA A 327 -7.51 -17.99 -15.88
C ALA A 327 -7.68 -16.96 -17.01
N PHE A 328 -6.65 -16.82 -17.85
CA PHE A 328 -6.58 -15.90 -18.99
C PHE A 328 -6.76 -16.59 -20.35
N ASP A 329 -6.88 -17.92 -20.36
CA ASP A 329 -7.00 -18.71 -21.58
C ASP A 329 -8.47 -18.83 -22.01
N ASP A 330 -8.78 -18.39 -23.22
CA ASP A 330 -10.14 -18.35 -23.76
C ASP A 330 -10.73 -19.76 -24.08
N THR A 331 -9.87 -20.78 -24.09
CA THR A 331 -10.26 -22.17 -24.38
C THR A 331 -10.28 -23.08 -23.15
N LEU A 332 -9.53 -22.74 -22.10
CA LEU A 332 -9.33 -23.57 -20.91
C LEU A 332 -10.00 -23.00 -19.65
N ALA A 333 -10.12 -21.67 -19.56
CA ALA A 333 -10.68 -21.02 -18.37
C ALA A 333 -12.11 -21.50 -18.06
N ASP A 334 -12.40 -21.65 -16.79
CA ASP A 334 -13.74 -21.98 -16.30
C ASP A 334 -14.16 -21.02 -15.18
N PHE A 335 -14.91 -19.99 -15.58
CA PHE A 335 -15.59 -19.05 -14.68
C PHE A 335 -17.11 -19.25 -14.72
N SER A 336 -17.54 -20.48 -14.89
CA SER A 336 -18.97 -20.85 -14.96
C SER A 336 -19.76 -20.49 -13.71
N ARG A 337 -19.09 -20.23 -12.58
CA ARG A 337 -19.77 -19.74 -11.38
C ARG A 337 -20.10 -18.23 -11.44
N ILE A 338 -19.47 -17.48 -12.38
CA ILE A 338 -19.83 -16.06 -12.64
C ILE A 338 -21.05 -15.96 -13.54
N ALA A 339 -21.01 -16.64 -14.72
CA ALA A 339 -22.09 -16.60 -15.71
C ALA A 339 -22.05 -17.87 -16.58
N ASP A 340 -23.19 -18.23 -17.16
CA ASP A 340 -23.28 -19.32 -18.13
C ASP A 340 -23.17 -18.76 -19.56
N VAL A 341 -22.12 -19.13 -20.28
CA VAL A 341 -21.82 -18.64 -21.65
C VAL A 341 -21.66 -19.76 -22.67
N SER A 342 -22.17 -20.97 -22.35
CA SER A 342 -22.02 -22.17 -23.21
C SER A 342 -22.53 -21.88 -24.64
N PRO A 343 -21.82 -22.36 -25.69
CA PRO A 343 -20.62 -23.19 -25.66
C PRO A 343 -19.31 -22.41 -25.47
N ALA A 344 -19.32 -21.08 -25.46
CA ALA A 344 -18.15 -20.25 -25.18
C ALA A 344 -17.64 -20.45 -23.74
N ARG A 345 -16.46 -19.92 -23.45
CA ARG A 345 -15.89 -19.90 -22.10
C ARG A 345 -15.74 -18.47 -21.63
N LEU A 346 -15.93 -18.27 -20.35
CA LEU A 346 -15.66 -16.99 -19.69
C LEU A 346 -14.25 -17.05 -19.11
N TYR A 347 -13.45 -16.05 -19.41
CA TYR A 347 -12.07 -15.88 -18.94
C TYR A 347 -11.82 -14.46 -18.54
N ILE A 348 -10.76 -14.21 -17.77
CA ILE A 348 -10.35 -12.86 -17.38
C ILE A 348 -9.55 -12.26 -18.53
N THR A 349 -10.06 -11.23 -19.18
CA THR A 349 -9.33 -10.56 -20.27
C THR A 349 -8.24 -9.67 -19.75
N ARG A 350 -8.43 -9.07 -18.53
CA ARG A 350 -7.43 -8.20 -17.95
C ARG A 350 -7.58 -8.00 -16.43
N VAL A 351 -6.45 -7.78 -15.78
CA VAL A 351 -6.36 -7.36 -14.40
C VAL A 351 -5.51 -6.08 -14.33
N ASP A 352 -6.13 -4.96 -14.00
CA ASP A 352 -5.42 -3.70 -13.87
C ASP A 352 -5.31 -3.28 -12.41
N GLN A 353 -4.10 -2.91 -12.00
CA GLN A 353 -3.86 -2.27 -10.73
C GLN A 353 -3.29 -0.87 -10.94
N LYS A 354 -3.84 0.08 -10.19
CA LYS A 354 -3.29 1.42 -10.08
C LYS A 354 -3.11 1.79 -8.62
N THR A 355 -1.91 2.26 -8.29
CA THR A 355 -1.52 2.65 -6.94
C THR A 355 -0.96 4.07 -6.95
N PHE A 356 -1.15 4.75 -5.85
CA PHE A 356 -0.62 6.09 -5.63
C PHE A 356 0.02 6.17 -4.25
N VAL A 357 1.19 6.79 -4.17
CA VAL A 357 1.85 7.13 -2.91
C VAL A 357 2.55 8.48 -3.04
N GLU A 358 2.44 9.29 -2.02
CA GLU A 358 3.19 10.52 -1.85
C GLU A 358 3.77 10.56 -0.43
N VAL A 359 5.08 10.62 -0.33
CA VAL A 359 5.85 10.62 0.92
C VAL A 359 6.51 11.97 1.08
N ASN A 360 6.18 12.64 2.18
CA ASN A 360 6.70 13.95 2.56
C ASN A 360 6.94 14.01 4.07
N GLU A 361 7.25 15.19 4.60
CA GLU A 361 7.61 15.41 6.01
C GLU A 361 6.51 15.04 6.99
N GLU A 362 5.26 15.14 6.58
CA GLU A 362 4.12 14.89 7.45
C GLU A 362 3.68 13.45 7.47
N GLY A 363 4.00 12.71 6.41
CA GLY A 363 3.54 11.34 6.24
C GLY A 363 3.41 10.93 4.79
N THR A 364 2.53 9.98 4.60
CA THR A 364 2.00 9.64 3.28
C THR A 364 0.70 10.41 3.10
N GLU A 365 0.69 11.37 2.18
CA GLU A 365 -0.43 12.27 1.89
C GLU A 365 -0.93 13.15 3.05
N ALA A 366 -0.13 14.07 3.57
CA ALA A 366 -0.56 15.02 4.61
C ALA A 366 -0.19 16.48 4.28
N ALA A 367 -0.89 17.43 4.90
CA ALA A 367 -0.64 18.87 4.79
C ALA A 367 -0.63 19.55 6.17
N ALA A 368 0.48 20.23 6.50
CA ALA A 368 0.84 21.10 7.65
C ALA A 368 1.58 20.44 8.84
N ALA A 369 2.83 20.87 9.05
CA ALA A 369 3.79 20.33 10.03
C ALA A 369 3.89 21.15 11.33
N THR A 370 4.19 20.46 12.44
CA THR A 370 4.63 21.08 13.70
C THR A 370 5.75 20.25 14.33
N ALA A 371 6.91 20.86 14.56
CA ALA A 371 8.08 20.22 15.15
C ALA A 371 8.13 20.37 16.66
N VAL A 372 8.59 19.33 17.37
CA VAL A 372 8.87 19.32 18.82
C VAL A 372 10.32 18.93 19.06
N GLY A 373 11.08 19.80 19.73
CA GLY A 373 12.47 19.55 20.09
C GLY A 373 12.60 18.90 21.47
N VAL A 374 13.46 17.89 21.62
CA VAL A 374 13.78 17.20 22.88
C VAL A 374 15.25 17.42 23.26
N GLY A 375 15.49 17.80 24.52
CA GLY A 375 16.83 18.07 25.06
C GLY A 375 17.60 16.79 25.43
N ALA A 376 18.93 16.83 25.30
CA ALA A 376 19.83 15.70 25.40
C ALA A 376 20.32 15.44 26.83
N VAL A 377 20.47 14.12 27.15
CA VAL A 377 21.31 13.63 28.24
C VAL A 377 22.21 12.52 27.65
N SER A 378 23.52 12.68 27.73
CA SER A 378 24.57 11.73 27.30
C SER A 378 24.37 11.17 25.90
N ALA A 379 25.24 11.48 24.95
CA ALA A 379 25.07 11.10 23.54
C ALA A 379 25.05 9.57 23.37
N PRO A 380 23.89 8.95 23.14
CA PRO A 380 23.84 7.54 22.71
C PRO A 380 24.52 7.43 21.34
N GLU A 381 25.07 6.28 21.03
CA GLU A 381 25.58 5.97 19.71
C GLU A 381 24.50 6.24 18.66
N VAL A 382 24.78 7.15 17.73
CA VAL A 382 23.86 7.53 16.66
C VAL A 382 24.20 6.71 15.44
N VAL A 383 23.21 6.01 14.90
CA VAL A 383 23.34 5.26 13.65
C VAL A 383 22.94 6.15 12.48
N ASP A 384 23.83 6.29 11.50
CA ASP A 384 23.52 7.01 10.26
C ASP A 384 22.86 6.07 9.24
N MET A 385 21.66 6.45 8.78
CA MET A 385 20.97 5.81 7.66
C MET A 385 20.58 6.85 6.60
N ARG A 386 21.34 6.87 5.50
CA ARG A 386 21.14 7.81 4.42
C ARG A 386 20.57 7.12 3.20
N VAL A 387 19.27 7.34 2.94
CA VAL A 387 18.55 6.76 1.81
C VAL A 387 18.74 7.65 0.57
N ASP A 388 19.93 7.59 -0.02
CA ASP A 388 20.35 8.38 -1.18
C ASP A 388 20.67 7.52 -2.42
N ARG A 389 20.21 6.29 -2.44
CA ARG A 389 20.37 5.29 -3.51
C ARG A 389 19.17 4.36 -3.57
N PRO A 390 19.06 3.48 -4.58
CA PRO A 390 17.94 2.58 -4.75
C PRO A 390 17.62 1.77 -3.49
N PHE A 391 16.31 1.70 -3.16
CA PHE A 391 15.84 1.03 -1.95
C PHE A 391 14.51 0.33 -2.18
N VAL A 392 14.20 -0.63 -1.34
CA VAL A 392 12.89 -1.28 -1.25
C VAL A 392 12.14 -0.67 -0.08
N PHE A 393 10.83 -0.50 -0.21
CA PHE A 393 9.99 -0.11 0.90
C PHE A 393 8.66 -0.87 0.90
N ALA A 394 8.08 -1.00 2.08
CA ALA A 394 6.75 -1.56 2.24
C ALA A 394 5.93 -0.72 3.21
N ILE A 395 4.63 -0.56 2.95
CA ILE A 395 3.66 -0.11 3.94
C ILE A 395 2.97 -1.36 4.47
N ARG A 396 3.02 -1.56 5.78
CA ARG A 396 2.50 -2.77 6.42
C ARG A 396 1.69 -2.47 7.68
N GLU A 397 0.78 -3.36 8.03
CA GLU A 397 0.27 -3.43 9.39
C GLU A 397 1.34 -4.10 10.26
N ARG A 398 1.72 -3.44 11.35
CA ARG A 398 2.93 -3.76 12.10
C ARG A 398 2.82 -5.03 12.95
N LEU A 399 1.66 -5.29 13.53
CA LEU A 399 1.48 -6.35 14.53
C LEU A 399 1.22 -7.73 13.90
N SER A 400 0.52 -7.79 12.77
CA SER A 400 0.35 -9.02 11.99
C SER A 400 1.43 -9.22 10.95
N GLY A 401 2.15 -8.16 10.57
CA GLY A 401 3.11 -8.16 9.48
C GLY A 401 2.48 -8.14 8.09
N THR A 402 1.17 -7.85 7.99
CA THR A 402 0.45 -7.80 6.70
C THR A 402 1.02 -6.71 5.82
N VAL A 403 1.51 -7.08 4.65
CA VAL A 403 2.04 -6.14 3.64
C VAL A 403 0.90 -5.57 2.83
N LEU A 404 0.66 -4.26 2.93
CA LEU A 404 -0.36 -3.55 2.17
C LEU A 404 0.17 -3.12 0.80
N PHE A 405 1.37 -2.56 0.80
CA PHE A 405 2.06 -2.07 -0.39
C PHE A 405 3.53 -2.44 -0.35
N MET A 406 4.09 -2.62 -1.53
CA MET A 406 5.54 -2.74 -1.70
C MET A 406 6.01 -1.96 -2.92
N GLY A 407 7.21 -1.39 -2.81
CA GLY A 407 7.83 -0.67 -3.90
C GLY A 407 9.33 -0.88 -3.99
N LEU A 408 9.82 -0.73 -5.22
CA LEU A 408 11.22 -0.58 -5.55
C LEU A 408 11.43 0.83 -6.10
N MET A 409 12.25 1.60 -5.41
CA MET A 409 12.63 2.94 -5.79
C MET A 409 14.02 2.90 -6.43
N ASN A 410 14.09 2.96 -7.75
CA ASN A 410 15.34 3.04 -8.52
C ASN A 410 15.78 4.48 -8.77
N VAL A 411 14.82 5.40 -8.79
CA VAL A 411 15.03 6.79 -9.12
C VAL A 411 14.08 7.69 -8.33
N VAL A 412 14.62 8.80 -7.82
CA VAL A 412 13.87 9.87 -7.15
C VAL A 412 14.13 11.16 -7.90
N GLY A 413 13.14 12.01 -8.02
CA GLY A 413 13.21 13.31 -8.64
C GLY A 413 12.63 13.31 -10.06
N ASN A 414 11.54 13.99 -10.13
CA ASN A 414 11.10 15.02 -11.10
C ASN A 414 9.97 15.80 -10.49
#